data_b032b6a198dd3bdf8694591cee6b273d
#
_entry.id   b032b6a198dd3bdf8694591cee6b273d
#
_cell.length_a   1.000
_cell.length_b   1.000
_cell.length_c   1.000
_cell.angle_alpha   90.00
_cell.angle_beta   90.00
_cell.angle_gamma   90.00
#
_symmetry.space_group_name_H-M   'P 1'
#
loop_
_entity.id
_entity.type
_entity.pdbx_description
1 polymer ?
#
loop_
_entity_poly.entity_id
_entity_poly.type
_entity_poly.pdbx_seq_one_letter_code
_entity_poly.pdbx_strand_id
1 'polypeptide(L)'
;IKNKYTSSTKLAAKGVSAGGIPVGMAVIERPNLFKAALLQVAGLNSLRYENTRNNFTIPEFGTAKDSTEFNYLYAMDIYHNIKDNVQYPSLLITGEVNDELIDIWQPGKAAARFQEVSKGKHNVVLFKVGDSGHSGNSDRIIDELDNYSFLFWQLNDPRFKLK
;
A
#
# COMPACT_ATOMS: atom_id res chain seq x y z
N ILE A 1 -10.50 18.51 -4.01
CA ILE A 1 -10.80 19.12 -2.70
C ILE A 1 -10.98 20.61 -2.85
N LYS A 2 -9.97 21.34 -3.37
CA LYS A 2 -10.03 22.80 -3.54
C LYS A 2 -11.27 23.26 -4.32
N ASN A 3 -11.66 22.55 -5.36
CA ASN A 3 -12.83 22.85 -6.20
C ASN A 3 -14.14 22.20 -5.70
N LYS A 4 -14.16 21.67 -4.47
CA LYS A 4 -15.32 21.08 -3.80
C LYS A 4 -15.94 19.84 -4.48
N TYR A 5 -15.24 19.16 -5.39
CA TYR A 5 -15.71 17.87 -5.94
C TYR A 5 -15.69 16.75 -4.91
N THR A 6 -14.74 16.79 -3.96
CA THR A 6 -14.61 15.82 -2.86
C THR A 6 -14.00 16.50 -1.64
N SER A 7 -13.85 15.74 -0.55
CA SER A 7 -13.15 16.16 0.67
C SER A 7 -12.16 15.06 1.09
N SER A 8 -11.24 15.39 1.97
CA SER A 8 -10.30 14.40 2.54
C SER A 8 -11.02 13.26 3.28
N THR A 9 -12.22 13.50 3.80
CA THR A 9 -13.03 12.46 4.45
C THR A 9 -13.74 11.53 3.46
N LYS A 10 -13.69 11.84 2.16
CA LYS A 10 -14.35 11.10 1.07
C LYS A 10 -13.39 10.74 -0.07
N LEU A 11 -12.09 10.97 0.11
CA LEU A 11 -11.08 10.63 -0.87
C LEU A 11 -10.36 9.35 -0.46
N ALA A 12 -10.30 8.41 -1.38
CA ALA A 12 -9.47 7.21 -1.25
C ALA A 12 -8.56 7.07 -2.48
N ALA A 13 -7.49 6.30 -2.32
CA ALA A 13 -6.56 5.95 -3.39
C ALA A 13 -6.36 4.44 -3.48
N LYS A 14 -6.09 3.92 -4.69
CA LYS A 14 -5.78 2.52 -4.94
C LYS A 14 -4.52 2.42 -5.81
N GLY A 15 -3.56 1.64 -5.37
CA GLY A 15 -2.35 1.30 -6.13
C GLY A 15 -2.13 -0.21 -6.15
N VAL A 16 -1.77 -0.73 -7.32
CA VAL A 16 -1.53 -2.16 -7.55
C VAL A 16 -0.10 -2.34 -8.06
N SER A 17 0.63 -3.33 -7.58
CA SER A 17 2.00 -3.64 -8.05
C SER A 17 2.91 -2.39 -7.96
N ALA A 18 3.62 -2.03 -9.04
CA ALA A 18 4.40 -0.79 -9.12
C ALA A 18 3.56 0.48 -8.87
N GLY A 19 2.26 0.47 -9.23
CA GLY A 19 1.33 1.56 -8.93
C GLY A 19 1.09 1.79 -7.43
N GLY A 20 1.47 0.83 -6.59
CA GLY A 20 1.49 1.00 -5.14
C GLY A 20 2.56 1.98 -4.65
N ILE A 21 3.64 2.17 -5.40
CA ILE A 21 4.72 3.12 -5.07
C ILE A 21 4.19 4.56 -5.00
N PRO A 22 3.65 5.13 -6.09
CA PRO A 22 3.16 6.50 -6.06
C PRO A 22 1.99 6.71 -5.09
N VAL A 23 1.11 5.72 -4.93
CA VAL A 23 0.01 5.80 -3.96
C VAL A 23 0.53 5.73 -2.53
N GLY A 24 1.45 4.82 -2.23
CA GLY A 24 2.09 4.71 -0.92
C GLY A 24 2.85 5.97 -0.55
N MET A 25 3.63 6.53 -1.47
CA MET A 25 4.34 7.81 -1.24
C MET A 25 3.38 8.97 -1.04
N ALA A 26 2.30 9.07 -1.82
CA ALA A 26 1.29 10.10 -1.63
C ALA A 26 0.62 10.01 -0.24
N VAL A 27 0.37 8.80 0.26
CA VAL A 27 -0.13 8.56 1.63
C VAL A 27 0.88 9.03 2.68
N ILE A 28 2.18 8.78 2.47
CA ILE A 28 3.24 9.18 3.40
C ILE A 28 3.42 10.70 3.42
N GLU A 29 3.46 11.32 2.25
CA GLU A 29 3.71 12.76 2.11
C GLU A 29 2.50 13.61 2.50
N ARG A 30 1.31 13.14 2.20
CA ARG A 30 0.05 13.88 2.40
C ARG A 30 -1.03 13.02 3.07
N PRO A 31 -0.76 12.45 4.27
CA PRO A 31 -1.68 11.52 4.94
C PRO A 31 -3.06 12.12 5.21
N ASN A 32 -3.14 13.42 5.43
CA ASN A 32 -4.39 14.15 5.69
C ASN A 32 -5.29 14.35 4.47
N LEU A 33 -4.83 14.03 3.26
CA LEU A 33 -5.65 14.11 2.05
C LEU A 33 -6.58 12.92 1.87
N PHE A 34 -6.22 11.76 2.44
CA PHE A 34 -6.92 10.52 2.21
C PHE A 34 -7.66 10.04 3.46
N LYS A 35 -8.85 9.50 3.27
CA LYS A 35 -9.58 8.76 4.31
C LYS A 35 -9.11 7.31 4.36
N ALA A 36 -8.84 6.72 3.20
CA ALA A 36 -8.36 5.35 3.07
C ALA A 36 -7.46 5.17 1.84
N ALA A 37 -6.62 4.12 1.84
CA ALA A 37 -5.92 3.67 0.66
C ALA A 37 -5.83 2.14 0.58
N LEU A 38 -5.77 1.63 -0.65
CA LEU A 38 -5.54 0.24 -0.99
C LEU A 38 -4.16 0.10 -1.63
N LEU A 39 -3.31 -0.77 -1.10
CA LEU A 39 -1.99 -1.10 -1.64
C LEU A 39 -1.95 -2.60 -1.91
N GLN A 40 -2.21 -2.97 -3.17
CA GLN A 40 -2.42 -4.36 -3.55
C GLN A 40 -1.18 -4.94 -4.23
N VAL A 41 -0.69 -6.06 -3.74
CA VAL A 41 0.52 -6.75 -4.23
C VAL A 41 1.62 -5.76 -4.60
N ALA A 42 1.82 -4.77 -3.75
CA ALA A 42 2.58 -3.58 -4.05
C ALA A 42 4.05 -3.70 -3.63
N GLY A 43 4.94 -3.16 -4.44
CA GLY A 43 6.36 -3.05 -4.15
C GLY A 43 6.63 -1.94 -3.13
N LEU A 44 6.62 -2.26 -1.85
CA LEU A 44 6.66 -1.28 -0.76
C LEU A 44 8.03 -1.15 -0.07
N ASN A 45 9.06 -1.86 -0.58
CA ASN A 45 10.42 -1.79 -0.04
C ASN A 45 11.47 -1.81 -1.18
N SER A 46 11.54 -0.71 -1.91
CA SER A 46 12.35 -0.58 -3.13
C SER A 46 13.85 -0.75 -2.90
N LEU A 47 14.39 -0.34 -1.75
CA LEU A 47 15.79 -0.59 -1.39
C LEU A 47 16.17 -2.07 -1.31
N ARG A 48 15.17 -2.96 -1.25
CA ARG A 48 15.38 -4.41 -1.18
C ARG A 48 14.92 -5.16 -2.43
N TYR A 49 14.62 -4.48 -3.51
CA TYR A 49 14.20 -5.11 -4.77
C TYR A 49 15.21 -6.14 -5.29
N GLU A 50 16.51 -5.89 -5.11
CA GLU A 50 17.55 -6.87 -5.47
C GLU A 50 17.52 -8.17 -4.65
N ASN A 51 16.83 -8.18 -3.50
CA ASN A 51 16.71 -9.34 -2.63
C ASN A 51 15.46 -10.18 -2.92
N THR A 52 14.72 -9.87 -3.99
CA THR A 52 13.57 -10.64 -4.45
C THR A 52 13.99 -11.88 -5.21
N ARG A 53 13.08 -12.85 -5.35
CA ARG A 53 13.30 -14.07 -6.12
C ARG A 53 13.65 -13.81 -7.59
N ASN A 54 13.17 -12.70 -8.14
CA ASN A 54 13.37 -12.29 -9.52
C ASN A 54 14.11 -10.95 -9.60
N ASN A 55 15.28 -10.95 -10.27
CA ASN A 55 16.11 -9.76 -10.44
C ASN A 55 15.64 -8.83 -11.58
N PHE A 56 14.38 -8.96 -12.05
CA PHE A 56 13.85 -8.12 -13.13
C PHE A 56 13.72 -6.64 -12.73
N THR A 57 13.70 -6.36 -11.44
CA THR A 57 13.52 -5.01 -10.90
C THR A 57 14.73 -4.11 -11.12
N ILE A 58 15.95 -4.66 -11.21
CA ILE A 58 17.18 -3.87 -11.40
C ILE A 58 17.16 -3.06 -12.70
N PRO A 59 16.85 -3.64 -13.87
CA PRO A 59 16.78 -2.86 -15.13
C PRO A 59 15.71 -1.78 -15.13
N GLU A 60 14.66 -1.91 -14.31
CA GLU A 60 13.54 -0.97 -14.26
C GLU A 60 13.77 0.14 -13.23
N PHE A 61 14.27 -0.20 -12.05
CA PHE A 61 14.32 0.70 -10.88
C PHE A 61 15.75 1.08 -10.45
N GLY A 62 16.75 0.34 -10.94
CA GLY A 62 18.15 0.53 -10.54
C GLY A 62 18.60 -0.40 -9.39
N THR A 63 19.82 -0.16 -8.91
CA THR A 63 20.48 -0.98 -7.89
C THR A 63 20.85 -0.16 -6.66
N ALA A 64 20.64 -0.73 -5.47
CA ALA A 64 21.06 -0.11 -4.22
C ALA A 64 22.61 -0.10 -4.03
N LYS A 65 23.37 -0.74 -4.94
CA LYS A 65 24.84 -0.75 -4.94
C LYS A 65 25.46 0.49 -5.59
N ASP A 66 24.71 1.19 -6.43
CA ASP A 66 25.10 2.49 -6.95
C ASP A 66 24.58 3.61 -6.03
N SER A 67 25.44 4.56 -5.67
CA SER A 67 25.10 5.61 -4.71
C SER A 67 24.02 6.58 -5.22
N THR A 68 23.94 6.80 -6.52
CA THR A 68 22.94 7.68 -7.14
C THR A 68 21.60 6.98 -7.20
N GLU A 69 21.60 5.73 -7.68
CA GLU A 69 20.39 4.91 -7.77
C GLU A 69 19.83 4.54 -6.39
N PHE A 70 20.70 4.34 -5.39
CA PHE A 70 20.29 4.19 -3.99
C PHE A 70 19.42 5.35 -3.52
N ASN A 71 19.80 6.59 -3.83
CA ASN A 71 19.02 7.76 -3.42
C ASN A 71 17.65 7.78 -4.09
N TYR A 72 17.53 7.36 -5.34
CA TYR A 72 16.24 7.25 -6.04
C TYR A 72 15.37 6.14 -5.45
N LEU A 73 15.97 4.98 -5.20
CA LEU A 73 15.28 3.86 -4.55
C LEU A 73 14.81 4.23 -3.14
N TYR A 74 15.65 4.94 -2.37
CA TYR A 74 15.27 5.41 -1.03
C TYR A 74 14.12 6.42 -1.08
N ALA A 75 14.16 7.35 -2.04
CA ALA A 75 13.11 8.36 -2.19
C ALA A 75 11.73 7.76 -2.51
N MET A 76 11.67 6.58 -3.15
CA MET A 76 10.42 5.87 -3.46
C MET A 76 10.14 4.67 -2.54
N ASP A 77 10.96 4.44 -1.52
CA ASP A 77 10.81 3.32 -0.58
C ASP A 77 9.78 3.65 0.50
N ILE A 78 8.61 3.03 0.40
CA ILE A 78 7.51 3.26 1.33
C ILE A 78 7.91 2.85 2.75
N TYR A 79 8.46 1.64 2.93
CA TYR A 79 8.80 1.11 4.24
C TYR A 79 9.72 2.03 5.04
N HIS A 80 10.79 2.56 4.41
CA HIS A 80 11.77 3.42 5.07
C HIS A 80 11.28 4.86 5.25
N ASN A 81 10.28 5.29 4.49
CA ASN A 81 9.71 6.63 4.59
C ASN A 81 8.50 6.73 5.54
N ILE A 82 8.02 5.62 6.12
CA ILE A 82 6.99 5.66 7.17
C ILE A 82 7.55 6.31 8.43
N LYS A 83 6.93 7.41 8.85
CA LYS A 83 7.37 8.24 9.98
C LYS A 83 6.61 7.92 11.25
N ASP A 84 7.29 8.01 12.39
CA ASP A 84 6.66 7.91 13.70
C ASP A 84 5.76 9.12 13.99
N ASN A 85 4.76 8.91 14.83
CA ASN A 85 3.83 9.94 15.30
C ASN A 85 3.02 10.64 14.19
N VAL A 86 2.92 10.03 13.03
CA VAL A 86 2.06 10.50 11.94
C VAL A 86 0.77 9.69 11.94
N GLN A 87 -0.35 10.39 11.81
CA GLN A 87 -1.65 9.77 11.65
C GLN A 87 -1.90 9.47 10.16
N TYR A 88 -1.64 8.24 9.77
CA TYR A 88 -1.91 7.77 8.42
C TYR A 88 -3.40 7.46 8.21
N PRO A 89 -3.92 7.50 6.97
CA PRO A 89 -5.28 7.05 6.66
C PRO A 89 -5.44 5.55 6.95
N SER A 90 -6.67 5.06 6.92
CA SER A 90 -6.92 3.61 6.96
C SER A 90 -6.35 2.93 5.72
N LEU A 91 -5.67 1.80 5.91
CA LEU A 91 -4.99 1.07 4.85
C LEU A 91 -5.47 -0.37 4.77
N LEU A 92 -5.76 -0.84 3.57
CA LEU A 92 -5.81 -2.26 3.24
C LEU A 92 -4.62 -2.57 2.34
N ILE A 93 -3.70 -3.36 2.88
CA ILE A 93 -2.50 -3.82 2.18
C ILE A 93 -2.70 -5.30 1.88
N THR A 94 -2.44 -5.73 0.65
CA THR A 94 -2.54 -7.14 0.28
C THR A 94 -1.20 -7.68 -0.20
N GLY A 95 -0.98 -8.97 0.01
CA GLY A 95 0.15 -9.71 -0.54
C GLY A 95 -0.22 -11.17 -0.79
N GLU A 96 0.39 -11.76 -1.80
CA GLU A 96 0.17 -13.14 -2.21
C GLU A 96 1.41 -13.99 -1.91
N VAL A 97 1.20 -15.18 -1.31
CA VAL A 97 2.32 -16.07 -0.91
C VAL A 97 3.09 -16.59 -2.12
N ASN A 98 2.37 -16.82 -3.23
CA ASN A 98 2.96 -17.34 -4.47
C ASN A 98 3.22 -16.22 -5.50
N ASP A 99 3.24 -14.95 -5.07
CA ASP A 99 3.59 -13.83 -5.95
C ASP A 99 5.04 -13.98 -6.42
N GLU A 100 5.21 -14.14 -7.72
CA GLU A 100 6.50 -14.32 -8.36
C GLU A 100 7.23 -12.99 -8.68
N LEU A 101 6.52 -11.86 -8.54
CA LEU A 101 7.05 -10.53 -8.82
C LEU A 101 7.36 -9.75 -7.55
N ILE A 102 6.42 -9.73 -6.61
CA ILE A 102 6.53 -8.99 -5.35
C ILE A 102 6.47 -9.96 -4.17
N ASP A 103 7.61 -10.30 -3.64
CA ASP A 103 7.68 -11.16 -2.46
C ASP A 103 6.82 -10.60 -1.32
N ILE A 104 5.99 -11.45 -0.73
CA ILE A 104 5.01 -11.09 0.31
C ILE A 104 5.62 -10.38 1.54
N TRP A 105 6.90 -10.57 1.80
CA TRP A 105 7.58 -9.88 2.90
C TRP A 105 7.62 -8.36 2.71
N GLN A 106 7.58 -7.85 1.46
CA GLN A 106 7.59 -6.40 1.19
C GLN A 106 6.31 -5.73 1.70
N PRO A 107 5.10 -6.10 1.23
CA PRO A 107 3.87 -5.55 1.78
C PRO A 107 3.67 -5.91 3.25
N GLY A 108 4.12 -7.09 3.70
CA GLY A 108 4.03 -7.50 5.10
C GLY A 108 4.82 -6.61 6.05
N LYS A 109 6.08 -6.27 5.71
CA LYS A 109 6.90 -5.33 6.48
C LYS A 109 6.27 -3.94 6.55
N ALA A 110 5.80 -3.43 5.41
CA ALA A 110 5.17 -2.13 5.35
C ALA A 110 3.89 -2.09 6.18
N ALA A 111 3.05 -3.14 6.11
CA ALA A 111 1.85 -3.27 6.93
C ALA A 111 2.17 -3.25 8.42
N ALA A 112 3.13 -4.07 8.86
CA ALA A 112 3.56 -4.12 10.26
C ALA A 112 4.09 -2.75 10.74
N ARG A 113 4.86 -2.04 9.90
CA ARG A 113 5.37 -0.71 10.22
C ARG A 113 4.24 0.32 10.31
N PHE A 114 3.30 0.31 9.38
CA PHE A 114 2.11 1.18 9.46
C PHE A 114 1.26 0.87 10.69
N GLN A 115 1.08 -0.40 11.06
CA GLN A 115 0.35 -0.78 12.28
C GLN A 115 1.03 -0.25 13.54
N GLU A 116 2.38 -0.35 13.62
CA GLU A 116 3.15 0.14 14.77
C GLU A 116 3.02 1.65 14.96
N VAL A 117 3.08 2.43 13.88
CA VAL A 117 3.06 3.90 13.95
C VAL A 117 1.65 4.49 13.97
N SER A 118 0.65 3.77 13.45
CA SER A 118 -0.75 4.23 13.35
C SER A 118 -1.53 4.00 14.64
N LYS A 119 -0.93 4.21 15.80
CA LYS A 119 -1.58 4.02 17.12
C LYS A 119 -2.73 4.99 17.40
N GLY A 120 -3.30 5.59 16.37
CA GLY A 120 -4.47 6.45 16.44
C GLY A 120 -5.76 5.63 16.57
N LYS A 121 -6.67 6.06 17.42
CA LYS A 121 -7.90 5.35 17.83
C LYS A 121 -8.92 5.08 16.72
N HIS A 122 -8.70 5.54 15.47
CA HIS A 122 -9.74 5.51 14.41
C HIS A 122 -9.28 5.01 13.06
N ASN A 123 -7.98 4.77 12.86
CA ASN A 123 -7.47 4.32 11.57
C ASN A 123 -7.10 2.84 11.62
N VAL A 124 -7.54 2.11 10.63
CA VAL A 124 -7.38 0.66 10.54
C VAL A 124 -6.31 0.35 9.52
N VAL A 125 -5.33 -0.45 9.90
CA VAL A 125 -4.36 -1.02 8.97
C VAL A 125 -4.55 -2.52 8.94
N LEU A 126 -5.07 -3.03 7.83
CA LEU A 126 -5.28 -4.44 7.56
C LEU A 126 -4.22 -4.96 6.61
N PHE A 127 -3.73 -6.16 6.88
CA PHE A 127 -2.91 -6.93 5.95
C PHE A 127 -3.66 -8.20 5.57
N LYS A 128 -4.08 -8.30 4.31
CA LYS A 128 -4.72 -9.50 3.75
C LYS A 128 -3.68 -10.33 3.01
N VAL A 129 -3.60 -11.59 3.36
CA VAL A 129 -2.72 -12.57 2.72
C VAL A 129 -3.56 -13.50 1.88
N GLY A 130 -3.21 -13.64 0.60
CA GLY A 130 -3.73 -14.64 -0.31
C GLY A 130 -2.68 -15.70 -0.63
N ASP A 131 -3.07 -16.74 -1.34
CA ASP A 131 -2.24 -17.87 -1.76
C ASP A 131 -2.02 -17.94 -3.28
N SER A 132 -2.46 -16.93 -4.00
CA SER A 132 -2.31 -16.82 -5.45
C SER A 132 -0.98 -16.18 -5.86
N GLY A 133 -0.77 -16.03 -7.18
CA GLY A 133 0.34 -15.28 -7.76
C GLY A 133 0.04 -13.80 -7.93
N HIS A 134 0.96 -13.06 -8.56
CA HIS A 134 0.88 -11.60 -8.73
C HIS A 134 -0.43 -11.08 -9.36
N SER A 135 -0.99 -11.85 -10.28
CA SER A 135 -2.24 -11.49 -10.97
C SER A 135 -3.50 -11.69 -10.13
N GLY A 136 -3.38 -12.18 -8.90
CA GLY A 136 -4.50 -12.50 -8.04
C GLY A 136 -5.14 -13.85 -8.37
N ASN A 137 -6.21 -14.15 -7.67
CA ASN A 137 -6.97 -15.39 -7.85
C ASN A 137 -7.82 -15.33 -9.13
N SER A 138 -8.19 -16.50 -9.69
CA SER A 138 -9.17 -16.60 -10.77
C SER A 138 -10.51 -15.95 -10.42
N ASP A 139 -10.85 -15.88 -9.14
CA ASP A 139 -12.00 -15.15 -8.59
C ASP A 139 -11.68 -13.71 -8.19
N ARG A 140 -11.26 -12.89 -9.16
CA ARG A 140 -11.07 -11.44 -8.98
C ARG A 140 -12.25 -10.74 -8.30
N ILE A 141 -13.44 -11.31 -8.42
CA ILE A 141 -14.67 -10.78 -7.81
C ILE A 141 -14.55 -10.72 -6.29
N ILE A 142 -14.02 -11.76 -5.64
CA ILE A 142 -13.89 -11.80 -4.18
C ILE A 142 -12.91 -10.73 -3.70
N ASP A 143 -11.78 -10.57 -4.37
CA ASP A 143 -10.81 -9.54 -4.03
C ASP A 143 -11.37 -8.12 -4.19
N GLU A 144 -12.13 -7.88 -5.26
CA GLU A 144 -12.77 -6.58 -5.46
C GLU A 144 -13.90 -6.33 -4.45
N LEU A 145 -14.64 -7.37 -4.04
CA LEU A 145 -15.65 -7.25 -2.97
C LEU A 145 -15.01 -6.81 -1.65
N ASP A 146 -13.88 -7.41 -1.25
CA ASP A 146 -13.16 -7.02 -0.04
C ASP A 146 -12.66 -5.58 -0.14
N ASN A 147 -12.09 -5.20 -1.28
CA ASN A 147 -11.60 -3.87 -1.55
C ASN A 147 -12.70 -2.81 -1.42
N TYR A 148 -13.82 -3.02 -2.12
CA TYR A 148 -14.95 -2.07 -2.06
C TYR A 148 -15.63 -2.07 -0.70
N SER A 149 -15.74 -3.22 -0.04
CA SER A 149 -16.30 -3.30 1.31
C SER A 149 -15.46 -2.49 2.29
N PHE A 150 -14.12 -2.62 2.24
CA PHE A 150 -13.22 -1.80 3.04
C PHE A 150 -13.38 -0.30 2.73
N LEU A 151 -13.41 0.08 1.46
CA LEU A 151 -13.56 1.48 1.07
C LEU A 151 -14.89 2.07 1.54
N PHE A 152 -16.01 1.39 1.30
CA PHE A 152 -17.33 1.86 1.72
C PHE A 152 -17.44 1.97 3.24
N TRP A 153 -16.86 1.02 3.95
CA TRP A 153 -16.77 1.09 5.42
C TRP A 153 -15.99 2.33 5.86
N GLN A 154 -14.78 2.55 5.34
CA GLN A 154 -13.93 3.67 5.75
C GLN A 154 -14.48 5.04 5.30
N LEU A 155 -15.16 5.09 4.16
CA LEU A 155 -15.81 6.31 3.66
C LEU A 155 -17.16 6.60 4.33
N ASN A 156 -17.56 5.79 5.32
CA ASN A 156 -18.82 5.88 6.05
C ASN A 156 -20.04 5.84 5.11
N ASP A 157 -20.08 4.89 4.20
CA ASP A 157 -21.30 4.61 3.44
C ASP A 157 -22.33 4.00 4.40
N PRO A 158 -23.55 4.57 4.48
CA PRO A 158 -24.55 4.13 5.46
C PRO A 158 -24.99 2.67 5.27
N ARG A 159 -24.79 2.08 4.10
CA ARG A 159 -25.09 0.68 3.78
C ARG A 159 -24.06 -0.30 4.34
N PHE A 160 -22.83 0.18 4.69
CA PHE A 160 -21.71 -0.62 5.16
C PHE A 160 -21.33 -0.28 6.61
N LYS A 161 -22.32 -0.02 7.46
CA LYS A 161 -22.08 0.13 8.90
C LYS A 161 -21.89 -1.26 9.53
N LEU A 162 -20.81 -1.41 10.29
CA LEU A 162 -20.68 -2.55 11.20
C LEU A 162 -21.83 -2.49 12.21
N LYS A 163 -22.55 -3.59 12.34
CA LYS A 163 -23.62 -3.75 13.34
C LYS A 163 -23.02 -4.03 14.70
#